data_fee3873b8bd0d8afbdf3e28902d88260
#
_entry.id   fee3873b8bd0d8afbdf3e28902d88260
#
_cell.length_a   1.000
_cell.length_b   1.000
_cell.length_c   1.000
_cell.angle_alpha   90.00
_cell.angle_beta   90.00
_cell.angle_gamma   90.00
#
_symmetry.space_group_name_H-M   'P 1'
#
loop_
_entity.id
_entity.type
_entity.pdbx_description
1 polymer ?
#
loop_
_entity_poly.entity_id
_entity_poly.type
_entity_poly.pdbx_seq_one_letter_code
_entity_poly.pdbx_strand_id
1 'polypeptide(L)'
;MNFISLEFILFFIILLVAMKISKGIKAHHIILLIASYTFYAMGDLKFLALLFGVSLLMWYLAKYIEKNKGTKKAKTGLIVGVVADVLVLGIFKYFNFFTESFSQLFGFSHTTLNIVLPLGISFYIFQSISYIADVYTEKVKAEKSLTEIMLYIGFFPQIVSGPIVKAHDFLPQLKVDHEITRENLSWGVQKFASGLFKKIVIADRLGVSVDAVFSAPSAYSGMTLAITVLIYAMQIYYDFSGYSDMAIGVARMLGFDLGKNFNLPYLAKNPSDFWRRWHISLSSWFRDYVYIPLGGSRKGKFRTYLNLFITMLLSGLWHGASWAFVFWGACHAFASVVHKFFTDIKKKTGELKNTTAKKVVGALSILLTFSVIYFLYIPFRASDLSEAMLIIGRIFSWSNGINYVYVFGIIFAVFLVAVEIISVIKNNGNDIWRPLDLSKWHNKLIFSFFILLTLSFAYFGNSAFIYAQF
;
A
#
# COMPACT_ATOMS: atom_id res chain seq x y z
N MET A 1 13.78 -13.51 -1.06
CA MET A 1 13.95 -13.20 0.39
C MET A 1 12.76 -12.33 0.83
N ASN A 2 12.12 -12.64 1.95
CA ASN A 2 11.04 -11.84 2.53
C ASN A 2 11.35 -11.49 3.99
N PHE A 3 10.64 -10.51 4.59
CA PHE A 3 10.92 -10.04 5.95
C PHE A 3 10.76 -11.10 7.05
N ILE A 4 10.08 -12.20 6.77
CA ILE A 4 9.78 -13.26 7.76
C ILE A 4 10.81 -14.39 7.67
N SER A 5 11.62 -14.42 6.60
CA SER A 5 12.56 -15.52 6.36
C SER A 5 13.84 -15.42 7.22
N LEU A 6 14.43 -16.57 7.52
CA LEU A 6 15.70 -16.62 8.26
C LEU A 6 16.84 -15.92 7.50
N GLU A 7 16.83 -16.05 6.17
CA GLU A 7 17.81 -15.39 5.29
C GLU A 7 17.74 -13.86 5.44
N PHE A 8 16.51 -13.29 5.59
CA PHE A 8 16.36 -11.87 5.84
C PHE A 8 16.92 -11.47 7.20
N ILE A 9 16.68 -12.25 8.25
CA ILE A 9 17.19 -11.94 9.59
C ILE A 9 18.72 -11.91 9.58
N LEU A 10 19.36 -12.92 8.97
CA LEU A 10 20.82 -12.98 8.84
C LEU A 10 21.38 -11.83 8.01
N PHE A 11 20.77 -11.57 6.84
CA PHE A 11 21.10 -10.43 5.99
C PHE A 11 21.03 -9.12 6.75
N PHE A 12 19.94 -8.90 7.51
CA PHE A 12 19.72 -7.65 8.21
C PHE A 12 20.68 -7.45 9.40
N ILE A 13 21.03 -8.52 10.11
CA ILE A 13 22.06 -8.46 11.16
C ILE A 13 23.40 -8.07 10.56
N ILE A 14 23.81 -8.69 9.44
CA ILE A 14 25.07 -8.36 8.75
C ILE A 14 25.05 -6.88 8.32
N LEU A 15 23.92 -6.41 7.77
CA LEU A 15 23.76 -5.01 7.38
C LEU A 15 23.91 -4.05 8.56
N LEU A 16 23.24 -4.32 9.68
CA LEU A 16 23.34 -3.49 10.88
C LEU A 16 24.78 -3.44 11.41
N VAL A 17 25.50 -4.57 11.41
CA VAL A 17 26.92 -4.61 11.81
C VAL A 17 27.77 -3.80 10.84
N ALA A 18 27.58 -3.96 9.52
CA ALA A 18 28.31 -3.22 8.51
C ALA A 18 28.08 -1.69 8.65
N MET A 19 26.82 -1.26 8.84
CA MET A 19 26.48 0.15 9.11
C MET A 19 27.10 0.68 10.42
N LYS A 20 27.17 -0.17 11.46
CA LYS A 20 27.74 0.24 12.76
C LYS A 20 29.26 0.41 12.73
N ILE A 21 29.96 -0.40 11.93
CA ILE A 21 31.43 -0.38 11.82
C ILE A 21 31.89 0.71 10.85
N SER A 22 31.13 0.96 9.77
CA SER A 22 31.47 1.97 8.78
C SER A 22 31.21 3.38 9.31
N LYS A 23 31.88 4.36 8.72
CA LYS A 23 31.76 5.77 9.09
C LYS A 23 31.56 6.64 7.84
N GLY A 24 30.67 7.60 7.97
CA GLY A 24 30.42 8.64 6.97
C GLY A 24 29.40 8.28 5.91
N ILE A 25 28.67 9.27 5.49
CA ILE A 25 27.49 9.21 4.60
C ILE A 25 27.77 8.40 3.34
N LYS A 26 28.92 8.59 2.67
CA LYS A 26 29.23 7.88 1.41
C LYS A 26 29.38 6.36 1.61
N ALA A 27 30.01 5.94 2.70
CA ALA A 27 30.16 4.52 3.03
C ALA A 27 28.79 3.90 3.34
N HIS A 28 27.96 4.59 4.13
CA HIS A 28 26.59 4.15 4.42
C HIS A 28 25.75 4.05 3.16
N HIS A 29 25.82 5.01 2.22
CA HIS A 29 25.09 4.92 0.95
C HIS A 29 25.51 3.71 0.10
N ILE A 30 26.80 3.41 0.03
CA ILE A 30 27.31 2.25 -0.73
C ILE A 30 26.83 0.95 -0.09
N ILE A 31 26.95 0.82 1.24
CA ILE A 31 26.48 -0.37 1.97
C ILE A 31 24.98 -0.58 1.78
N LEU A 32 24.17 0.46 1.95
CA LEU A 32 22.73 0.41 1.78
C LEU A 32 22.34 0.10 0.33
N LEU A 33 23.09 0.63 -0.66
CA LEU A 33 22.87 0.34 -2.08
C LEU A 33 23.16 -1.14 -2.38
N ILE A 34 24.30 -1.64 -1.95
CA ILE A 34 24.66 -3.06 -2.12
C ILE A 34 23.62 -3.94 -1.45
N ALA A 35 23.22 -3.62 -0.22
CA ALA A 35 22.19 -4.36 0.49
C ALA A 35 20.84 -4.35 -0.25
N SER A 36 20.40 -3.19 -0.75
CA SER A 36 19.14 -3.06 -1.48
C SER A 36 19.13 -3.85 -2.78
N TYR A 37 20.22 -3.79 -3.54
CA TYR A 37 20.35 -4.52 -4.79
C TYR A 37 20.52 -6.02 -4.57
N THR A 38 21.21 -6.44 -3.48
CA THR A 38 21.28 -7.85 -3.07
C THR A 38 19.91 -8.38 -2.68
N PHE A 39 19.16 -7.63 -1.86
CA PHE A 39 17.79 -8.01 -1.50
C PHE A 39 16.89 -8.20 -2.72
N TYR A 40 16.97 -7.29 -3.69
CA TYR A 40 16.23 -7.35 -4.94
C TYR A 40 16.65 -8.54 -5.81
N ALA A 41 17.95 -8.74 -5.97
CA ALA A 41 18.54 -9.84 -6.78
C ALA A 41 18.17 -11.23 -6.23
N MET A 42 18.01 -11.38 -4.92
CA MET A 42 17.52 -12.62 -4.31
C MET A 42 16.04 -12.90 -4.62
N GLY A 43 15.28 -11.91 -5.07
CA GLY A 43 13.93 -12.10 -5.59
C GLY A 43 13.95 -12.54 -7.05
N ASP A 44 14.60 -11.76 -7.92
CA ASP A 44 14.86 -12.11 -9.32
C ASP A 44 16.03 -11.29 -9.88
N LEU A 45 17.14 -11.96 -10.12
CA LEU A 45 18.38 -11.35 -10.66
C LEU A 45 18.18 -10.71 -12.05
N LYS A 46 17.29 -11.28 -12.88
CA LYS A 46 17.07 -10.81 -14.27
C LYS A 46 16.58 -9.37 -14.33
N PHE A 47 15.78 -8.96 -13.34
CA PHE A 47 15.19 -7.62 -13.32
C PHE A 47 16.06 -6.56 -12.63
N LEU A 48 17.21 -6.95 -12.12
CA LEU A 48 18.17 -5.99 -11.54
C LEU A 48 18.62 -4.97 -12.59
N ALA A 49 18.84 -5.42 -13.82
CA ALA A 49 19.21 -4.55 -14.94
C ALA A 49 18.10 -3.54 -15.28
N LEU A 50 16.83 -3.94 -15.15
CA LEU A 50 15.68 -3.05 -15.35
C LEU A 50 15.63 -1.96 -14.27
N LEU A 51 15.76 -2.33 -12.99
CA LEU A 51 15.79 -1.39 -11.87
C LEU A 51 16.95 -0.38 -12.03
N PHE A 52 18.13 -0.86 -12.40
CA PHE A 52 19.28 -0.01 -12.70
C PHE A 52 19.00 0.94 -13.88
N GLY A 53 18.45 0.41 -14.98
CA GLY A 53 18.15 1.18 -16.19
C GLY A 53 17.12 2.30 -15.92
N VAL A 54 16.06 2.00 -15.18
CA VAL A 54 15.07 3.01 -14.74
C VAL A 54 15.74 4.08 -13.88
N SER A 55 16.57 3.69 -12.91
CA SER A 55 17.27 4.65 -12.04
C SER A 55 18.21 5.56 -12.81
N LEU A 56 18.96 5.00 -13.76
CA LEU A 56 19.89 5.74 -14.63
C LEU A 56 19.16 6.72 -15.56
N LEU A 57 18.07 6.27 -16.18
CA LEU A 57 17.25 7.11 -17.05
C LEU A 57 16.66 8.30 -16.28
N MET A 58 16.09 8.05 -15.10
CA MET A 58 15.46 9.10 -14.29
C MET A 58 16.48 10.09 -13.75
N TRP A 59 17.67 9.64 -13.36
CA TRP A 59 18.76 10.51 -12.98
C TRP A 59 19.20 11.44 -14.14
N TYR A 60 19.34 10.89 -15.36
CA TYR A 60 19.69 11.68 -16.53
C TYR A 60 18.59 12.69 -16.88
N LEU A 61 17.33 12.25 -16.93
CA LEU A 61 16.19 13.09 -17.27
C LEU A 61 15.97 14.20 -16.24
N ALA A 62 16.15 13.92 -14.94
CA ALA A 62 16.06 14.94 -13.91
C ALA A 62 17.08 16.05 -14.12
N LYS A 63 18.33 15.74 -14.43
CA LYS A 63 19.36 16.73 -14.78
C LYS A 63 19.01 17.53 -16.03
N TYR A 64 18.47 16.83 -17.05
CA TYR A 64 18.01 17.49 -18.26
C TYR A 64 16.86 18.46 -17.99
N ILE A 65 15.88 18.07 -17.16
CA ILE A 65 14.75 18.90 -16.75
C ILE A 65 15.27 20.13 -16.00
N GLU A 66 16.13 19.96 -15.00
CA GLU A 66 16.68 21.07 -14.21
C GLU A 66 17.48 22.06 -15.09
N LYS A 67 18.33 21.56 -15.99
CA LYS A 67 19.12 22.39 -16.93
C LYS A 67 18.24 23.23 -17.86
N ASN A 68 17.07 22.70 -18.24
CA ASN A 68 16.13 23.37 -19.16
C ASN A 68 14.90 23.96 -18.44
N LYS A 69 15.01 24.23 -17.15
CA LYS A 69 13.96 24.78 -16.30
C LYS A 69 13.23 25.95 -16.98
N GLY A 70 11.88 25.98 -16.86
CA GLY A 70 11.04 27.02 -17.42
C GLY A 70 10.82 26.94 -18.94
N THR A 71 11.43 25.98 -19.63
CA THR A 71 11.30 25.83 -21.09
C THR A 71 10.40 24.66 -21.49
N LYS A 72 9.98 24.64 -22.78
CA LYS A 72 9.29 23.48 -23.36
C LYS A 72 10.13 22.19 -23.27
N LYS A 73 11.46 22.29 -23.33
CA LYS A 73 12.38 21.15 -23.22
C LYS A 73 12.28 20.44 -21.86
N ALA A 74 12.14 21.18 -20.77
CA ALA A 74 11.91 20.59 -19.45
C ALA A 74 10.61 19.77 -19.39
N LYS A 75 9.53 20.28 -19.98
CA LYS A 75 8.25 19.56 -20.09
C LYS A 75 8.39 18.30 -20.96
N THR A 76 9.12 18.37 -22.06
CA THR A 76 9.42 17.20 -22.90
C THR A 76 10.19 16.14 -22.10
N GLY A 77 11.20 16.53 -21.32
CA GLY A 77 11.94 15.60 -20.45
C GLY A 77 11.04 14.89 -19.45
N LEU A 78 10.12 15.62 -18.81
CA LEU A 78 9.11 15.03 -17.91
C LEU A 78 8.21 14.02 -18.65
N ILE A 79 7.66 14.42 -19.80
CA ILE A 79 6.78 13.53 -20.59
C ILE A 79 7.51 12.27 -21.02
N VAL A 80 8.75 12.38 -21.53
CA VAL A 80 9.55 11.23 -21.94
C VAL A 80 9.77 10.26 -20.76
N GLY A 81 10.11 10.78 -19.59
CA GLY A 81 10.31 9.93 -18.42
C GLY A 81 9.03 9.24 -17.95
N VAL A 82 7.91 9.98 -17.85
CA VAL A 82 6.62 9.39 -17.46
C VAL A 82 6.18 8.34 -18.50
N VAL A 83 6.33 8.62 -19.80
CA VAL A 83 5.98 7.66 -20.87
C VAL A 83 6.87 6.42 -20.79
N ALA A 84 8.17 6.57 -20.58
CA ALA A 84 9.08 5.43 -20.42
C ALA A 84 8.67 4.53 -19.24
N ASP A 85 8.38 5.10 -18.10
CA ASP A 85 7.92 4.37 -16.90
C ASP A 85 6.56 3.70 -17.12
N VAL A 86 5.61 4.39 -17.76
CA VAL A 86 4.30 3.82 -18.09
C VAL A 86 4.43 2.69 -19.12
N LEU A 87 5.33 2.80 -20.10
CA LEU A 87 5.62 1.73 -21.07
C LEU A 87 6.22 0.50 -20.38
N VAL A 88 7.11 0.68 -19.41
CA VAL A 88 7.64 -0.44 -18.62
C VAL A 88 6.49 -1.16 -17.89
N LEU A 89 5.60 -0.44 -17.23
CA LEU A 89 4.39 -1.04 -16.62
C LEU A 89 3.49 -1.67 -17.70
N GLY A 90 3.30 -1.01 -18.83
CA GLY A 90 2.49 -1.48 -19.96
C GLY A 90 2.93 -2.84 -20.46
N ILE A 91 4.24 -3.04 -20.61
CA ILE A 91 4.82 -4.29 -21.09
C ILE A 91 4.70 -5.38 -20.01
N PHE A 92 5.19 -5.12 -18.80
CA PHE A 92 5.31 -6.17 -17.79
C PHE A 92 4.01 -6.51 -17.07
N LYS A 93 3.09 -5.54 -16.90
CA LYS A 93 1.86 -5.74 -16.13
C LYS A 93 0.60 -5.78 -16.97
N TYR A 94 0.52 -4.99 -18.05
CA TYR A 94 -0.76 -4.77 -18.75
C TYR A 94 -0.82 -5.34 -20.17
N PHE A 95 0.28 -5.83 -20.74
CA PHE A 95 0.31 -6.29 -22.13
C PHE A 95 -0.74 -7.37 -22.43
N ASN A 96 -0.74 -8.44 -21.65
CA ASN A 96 -1.67 -9.55 -21.87
C ASN A 96 -3.14 -9.13 -21.65
N PHE A 97 -3.40 -8.30 -20.63
CA PHE A 97 -4.74 -7.78 -20.34
C PHE A 97 -5.31 -6.96 -21.52
N PHE A 98 -4.52 -6.04 -22.06
CA PHE A 98 -4.99 -5.25 -23.19
C PHE A 98 -5.12 -6.07 -24.47
N THR A 99 -4.15 -6.92 -24.80
CA THR A 99 -4.24 -7.76 -25.99
C THR A 99 -5.39 -8.72 -25.95
N GLU A 100 -5.68 -9.34 -24.81
CA GLU A 100 -6.85 -10.19 -24.61
C GLU A 100 -8.15 -9.38 -24.73
N SER A 101 -8.26 -8.23 -24.06
CA SER A 101 -9.45 -7.38 -24.12
C SER A 101 -9.74 -6.88 -25.54
N PHE A 102 -8.70 -6.47 -26.29
CA PHE A 102 -8.84 -6.07 -27.71
C PHE A 102 -9.21 -7.23 -28.60
N SER A 103 -8.63 -8.40 -28.37
CA SER A 103 -8.97 -9.62 -29.10
C SER A 103 -10.46 -10.00 -28.93
N GLN A 104 -10.95 -9.95 -27.69
CA GLN A 104 -12.37 -10.23 -27.41
C GLN A 104 -13.29 -9.19 -28.05
N LEU A 105 -12.89 -7.92 -28.11
CA LEU A 105 -13.71 -6.85 -28.68
C LEU A 105 -13.74 -6.86 -30.21
N PHE A 106 -12.61 -7.16 -30.87
CA PHE A 106 -12.46 -7.03 -32.31
C PHE A 106 -12.37 -8.39 -33.04
N GLY A 107 -12.39 -9.51 -32.35
CA GLY A 107 -12.44 -10.85 -32.92
C GLY A 107 -11.15 -11.33 -33.62
N PHE A 108 -9.97 -10.77 -33.27
CA PHE A 108 -8.72 -11.24 -33.82
C PHE A 108 -7.98 -12.19 -32.86
N SER A 109 -7.12 -13.05 -33.41
CA SER A 109 -6.26 -13.92 -32.59
C SER A 109 -5.20 -13.08 -31.89
N HIS A 110 -4.96 -13.32 -30.60
CA HIS A 110 -3.89 -12.67 -29.85
C HIS A 110 -2.86 -13.68 -29.37
N THR A 111 -1.64 -13.21 -29.18
CA THR A 111 -0.56 -14.00 -28.59
C THR A 111 -0.37 -13.54 -27.16
N THR A 112 -0.49 -14.45 -26.21
CA THR A 112 -0.11 -14.19 -24.81
C THR A 112 1.40 -14.33 -24.68
N LEU A 113 2.03 -13.35 -24.05
CA LEU A 113 3.45 -13.41 -23.72
C LEU A 113 3.61 -14.02 -22.32
N ASN A 114 4.58 -14.91 -22.18
CA ASN A 114 4.95 -15.42 -20.85
C ASN A 114 5.81 -14.39 -20.10
N ILE A 115 5.16 -13.33 -19.61
CA ILE A 115 5.81 -12.21 -18.94
C ILE A 115 5.80 -12.47 -17.45
N VAL A 116 6.99 -12.58 -16.85
CA VAL A 116 7.14 -12.62 -15.39
C VAL A 116 7.11 -11.18 -14.88
N LEU A 117 6.23 -10.90 -13.90
CA LEU A 117 6.11 -9.57 -13.31
C LEU A 117 7.31 -9.31 -12.37
N PRO A 118 8.14 -8.27 -12.63
CA PRO A 118 9.25 -7.92 -11.73
C PRO A 118 8.75 -7.54 -10.34
N LEU A 119 9.42 -8.05 -9.31
CA LEU A 119 9.08 -7.75 -7.93
C LEU A 119 9.09 -6.24 -7.66
N GLY A 120 7.98 -5.71 -7.11
CA GLY A 120 7.87 -4.30 -6.73
C GLY A 120 7.86 -3.29 -7.88
N ILE A 121 7.71 -3.73 -9.16
CA ILE A 121 7.75 -2.83 -10.33
C ILE A 121 6.81 -1.63 -10.18
N SER A 122 5.59 -1.82 -9.71
CA SER A 122 4.60 -0.76 -9.52
C SER A 122 5.05 0.28 -8.49
N PHE A 123 5.78 -0.14 -7.46
CA PHE A 123 6.28 0.74 -6.39
C PHE A 123 7.46 1.59 -6.86
N TYR A 124 8.49 0.98 -7.44
CA TYR A 124 9.65 1.75 -7.86
C TYR A 124 9.38 2.63 -9.08
N ILE A 125 8.45 2.27 -9.96
CA ILE A 125 7.97 3.15 -11.04
C ILE A 125 7.25 4.39 -10.46
N PHE A 126 6.44 4.24 -9.42
CA PHE A 126 5.83 5.40 -8.77
C PHE A 126 6.84 6.31 -8.09
N GLN A 127 7.90 5.76 -7.53
CA GLN A 127 9.00 6.54 -6.98
C GLN A 127 9.76 7.29 -8.07
N SER A 128 10.07 6.64 -9.19
CA SER A 128 10.77 7.25 -10.31
C SER A 128 9.98 8.40 -10.95
N ILE A 129 8.66 8.20 -11.17
CA ILE A 129 7.76 9.27 -11.66
C ILE A 129 7.72 10.43 -10.66
N SER A 130 7.60 10.14 -9.34
CA SER A 130 7.56 11.19 -8.34
C SER A 130 8.83 12.04 -8.34
N TYR A 131 10.01 11.42 -8.55
CA TYR A 131 11.27 12.13 -8.59
C TYR A 131 11.34 13.15 -9.74
N ILE A 132 11.10 12.71 -10.97
CA ILE A 132 11.18 13.63 -12.12
C ILE A 132 10.08 14.70 -12.08
N ALA A 133 8.89 14.38 -11.55
CA ALA A 133 7.80 15.32 -11.35
C ALA A 133 8.14 16.37 -10.27
N ASP A 134 8.78 15.95 -9.16
CA ASP A 134 9.21 16.84 -8.10
C ASP A 134 10.38 17.75 -8.55
N VAL A 135 11.28 17.26 -9.41
CA VAL A 135 12.30 18.11 -10.05
C VAL A 135 11.66 19.11 -11.01
N TYR A 136 10.72 18.67 -11.84
CA TYR A 136 10.00 19.57 -12.78
C TYR A 136 9.19 20.66 -12.07
N THR A 137 8.56 20.32 -10.94
CA THR A 137 7.78 21.27 -10.12
C THR A 137 8.62 22.01 -9.07
N GLU A 138 9.94 21.85 -9.11
CA GLU A 138 10.92 22.55 -8.25
C GLU A 138 10.81 22.23 -6.74
N LYS A 139 10.16 21.14 -6.38
CA LYS A 139 10.10 20.68 -4.99
C LYS A 139 11.43 20.10 -4.52
N VAL A 140 12.20 19.50 -5.45
CA VAL A 140 13.57 19.02 -5.21
C VAL A 140 14.47 19.44 -6.38
N LYS A 141 15.77 19.57 -6.10
CA LYS A 141 16.79 19.73 -7.14
C LYS A 141 17.15 18.38 -7.74
N ALA A 142 17.60 18.37 -8.99
CA ALA A 142 18.13 17.16 -9.59
C ALA A 142 19.37 16.67 -8.84
N GLU A 143 19.33 15.42 -8.38
CA GLU A 143 20.39 14.85 -7.58
C GLU A 143 21.66 14.63 -8.42
N LYS A 144 22.82 15.06 -7.89
CA LYS A 144 24.11 14.92 -8.57
C LYS A 144 24.60 13.46 -8.56
N SER A 145 24.35 12.77 -7.46
CA SER A 145 24.81 11.40 -7.22
C SER A 145 23.83 10.39 -7.80
N LEU A 146 24.29 9.56 -8.75
CA LEU A 146 23.52 8.43 -9.25
C LEU A 146 23.27 7.41 -8.12
N THR A 147 24.23 7.20 -7.23
CA THR A 147 24.10 6.30 -6.07
C THR A 147 22.89 6.65 -5.20
N GLU A 148 22.64 7.93 -4.97
CA GLU A 148 21.51 8.38 -4.14
C GLU A 148 20.17 8.14 -4.83
N ILE A 149 20.10 8.31 -6.16
CA ILE A 149 18.88 8.00 -6.92
C ILE A 149 18.64 6.49 -6.99
N MET A 150 19.67 5.70 -7.21
CA MET A 150 19.59 4.23 -7.18
C MET A 150 19.13 3.75 -5.80
N LEU A 151 19.64 4.38 -4.73
CA LEU A 151 19.23 4.06 -3.36
C LEU A 151 17.78 4.51 -3.09
N TYR A 152 17.37 5.69 -3.55
CA TYR A 152 16.00 6.17 -3.40
C TYR A 152 14.99 5.24 -4.09
N ILE A 153 15.22 4.90 -5.35
CA ILE A 153 14.31 4.08 -6.16
C ILE A 153 14.34 2.60 -5.70
N GLY A 154 15.53 2.11 -5.31
CA GLY A 154 15.78 0.71 -4.98
C GLY A 154 15.81 0.38 -3.49
N PHE A 155 15.49 1.29 -2.57
CA PHE A 155 15.64 1.08 -1.13
C PHE A 155 14.81 -0.12 -0.64
N PHE A 156 15.50 -1.17 -0.19
CA PHE A 156 14.89 -2.48 0.04
C PHE A 156 13.72 -2.50 1.04
N PRO A 157 13.66 -1.65 2.09
CA PRO A 157 12.52 -1.68 2.99
C PRO A 157 11.20 -1.27 2.34
N GLN A 158 11.25 -0.45 1.29
CA GLN A 158 10.05 0.09 0.63
C GLN A 158 9.74 -0.56 -0.73
N ILE A 159 10.74 -1.15 -1.43
CA ILE A 159 10.64 -1.49 -2.85
C ILE A 159 9.57 -2.53 -3.18
N VAL A 160 9.28 -3.50 -2.27
CA VAL A 160 8.33 -4.59 -2.56
C VAL A 160 6.88 -4.15 -2.35
N SER A 161 6.54 -3.69 -1.16
CA SER A 161 5.19 -3.26 -0.77
C SER A 161 5.23 -2.33 0.46
N GLY A 162 6.35 -1.68 0.71
CA GLY A 162 6.47 -0.67 1.75
C GLY A 162 5.72 0.63 1.40
N PRO A 163 5.71 1.62 2.28
CA PRO A 163 5.16 2.94 1.95
C PRO A 163 5.85 3.54 0.72
N ILE A 164 5.07 4.11 -0.22
CA ILE A 164 5.58 4.82 -1.39
C ILE A 164 6.08 6.20 -0.93
N VAL A 165 7.37 6.28 -0.60
CA VAL A 165 7.96 7.55 -0.14
C VAL A 165 8.33 8.43 -1.33
N LYS A 166 7.94 9.70 -1.30
CA LYS A 166 8.19 10.65 -2.38
C LYS A 166 9.62 11.18 -2.31
N ALA A 167 10.13 11.68 -3.44
CA ALA A 167 11.50 12.18 -3.52
C ALA A 167 11.78 13.32 -2.54
N HIS A 168 10.83 14.24 -2.36
CA HIS A 168 10.99 15.37 -1.44
C HIS A 168 10.96 14.98 0.05
N ASP A 169 10.46 13.78 0.39
CA ASP A 169 10.47 13.25 1.75
C ASP A 169 11.71 12.37 2.02
N PHE A 170 12.22 11.65 1.00
CA PHE A 170 13.30 10.69 1.17
C PHE A 170 14.70 11.28 0.92
N LEU A 171 14.88 12.04 -0.18
CA LEU A 171 16.21 12.56 -0.56
C LEU A 171 16.88 13.45 0.51
N PRO A 172 16.13 14.28 1.27
CA PRO A 172 16.74 15.02 2.39
C PRO A 172 17.32 14.11 3.46
N GLN A 173 16.75 12.94 3.69
CA GLN A 173 17.26 11.97 4.67
C GLN A 173 18.61 11.39 4.24
N LEU A 174 18.90 11.29 2.94
CA LEU A 174 20.20 10.86 2.43
C LEU A 174 21.32 11.91 2.63
N LYS A 175 20.99 13.14 3.01
CA LYS A 175 21.99 14.19 3.28
C LYS A 175 22.48 14.21 4.72
N VAL A 176 21.92 13.36 5.58
CA VAL A 176 22.27 13.24 6.99
C VAL A 176 22.95 11.89 7.21
N ASP A 177 23.96 11.85 8.05
CA ASP A 177 24.60 10.58 8.44
C ASP A 177 23.69 9.83 9.42
N HIS A 178 23.38 8.59 9.08
CA HIS A 178 22.47 7.74 9.85
C HIS A 178 23.24 6.80 10.77
N GLU A 179 23.34 7.19 12.05
CA GLU A 179 23.90 6.31 13.07
C GLU A 179 22.87 5.31 13.59
N ILE A 180 23.33 4.07 13.82
CA ILE A 180 22.54 3.04 14.50
C ILE A 180 22.46 3.38 15.99
N THR A 181 21.36 4.02 16.41
CA THR A 181 21.11 4.39 17.81
C THR A 181 20.28 3.32 18.54
N ARG A 182 20.44 3.26 19.87
CA ARG A 182 19.61 2.36 20.71
C ARG A 182 18.12 2.71 20.61
N GLU A 183 17.80 3.98 20.48
CA GLU A 183 16.42 4.47 20.35
C GLU A 183 15.79 3.95 19.05
N ASN A 184 16.47 4.16 17.91
CA ASN A 184 16.01 3.71 16.60
C ASN A 184 15.89 2.18 16.54
N LEU A 185 16.84 1.44 17.12
CA LEU A 185 16.78 -0.01 17.22
C LEU A 185 15.58 -0.47 18.07
N SER A 186 15.43 0.08 19.26
CA SER A 186 14.33 -0.27 20.17
C SER A 186 12.97 0.01 19.52
N TRP A 187 12.80 1.19 18.92
CA TRP A 187 11.60 1.57 18.22
C TRP A 187 11.31 0.65 17.03
N GLY A 188 12.33 0.44 16.19
CA GLY A 188 12.20 -0.33 14.96
C GLY A 188 11.89 -1.79 15.19
N VAL A 189 12.57 -2.44 16.16
CA VAL A 189 12.31 -3.84 16.55
C VAL A 189 10.89 -4.02 17.05
N GLN A 190 10.40 -3.12 17.90
CA GLN A 190 9.02 -3.20 18.41
C GLN A 190 7.99 -2.98 17.30
N LYS A 191 8.26 -2.05 16.37
CA LYS A 191 7.38 -1.80 15.23
C LYS A 191 7.36 -3.00 14.28
N PHE A 192 8.52 -3.57 14.01
CA PHE A 192 8.67 -4.81 13.23
C PHE A 192 7.90 -5.97 13.86
N ALA A 193 8.06 -6.18 15.17
CA ALA A 193 7.37 -7.23 15.91
C ALA A 193 5.84 -7.05 15.88
N SER A 194 5.35 -5.82 15.99
CA SER A 194 3.92 -5.50 15.83
C SER A 194 3.42 -5.86 14.42
N GLY A 195 4.20 -5.53 13.39
CA GLY A 195 3.89 -5.91 12.01
C GLY A 195 3.90 -7.41 11.78
N LEU A 196 4.89 -8.09 12.34
CA LEU A 196 5.02 -9.55 12.29
C LEU A 196 3.80 -10.22 12.93
N PHE A 197 3.38 -9.79 14.11
CA PHE A 197 2.17 -10.28 14.77
C PHE A 197 0.94 -10.14 13.86
N LYS A 198 0.72 -8.97 13.27
CA LYS A 198 -0.39 -8.72 12.34
C LYS A 198 -0.38 -9.70 11.17
N LYS A 199 0.80 -9.97 10.61
CA LYS A 199 0.97 -10.86 9.45
C LYS A 199 0.76 -12.31 9.84
N ILE A 200 1.63 -12.88 10.68
CA ILE A 200 1.69 -14.35 10.88
C ILE A 200 0.67 -14.88 11.90
N VAL A 201 0.16 -14.04 12.80
CA VAL A 201 -0.84 -14.46 13.78
C VAL A 201 -2.26 -14.16 13.32
N ILE A 202 -2.46 -13.03 12.63
CA ILE A 202 -3.81 -12.60 12.24
C ILE A 202 -4.07 -12.90 10.77
N ALA A 203 -3.37 -12.21 9.86
CA ALA A 203 -3.71 -12.20 8.45
C ALA A 203 -3.59 -13.58 7.80
N ASP A 204 -2.50 -14.29 8.03
CA ASP A 204 -2.25 -15.60 7.42
C ASP A 204 -3.24 -16.66 7.91
N ARG A 205 -3.64 -16.60 9.19
CA ARG A 205 -4.68 -17.49 9.71
C ARG A 205 -6.07 -17.21 9.14
N LEU A 206 -6.43 -15.93 8.98
CA LEU A 206 -7.68 -15.56 8.34
C LEU A 206 -7.68 -15.95 6.86
N GLY A 207 -6.51 -15.88 6.20
CA GLY A 207 -6.31 -16.25 4.81
C GLY A 207 -6.74 -17.67 4.49
N VAL A 208 -6.45 -18.63 5.35
CA VAL A 208 -6.82 -20.05 5.15
C VAL A 208 -8.32 -20.21 4.89
N SER A 209 -9.16 -19.54 5.69
CA SER A 209 -10.62 -19.63 5.52
C SER A 209 -11.13 -18.85 4.31
N VAL A 210 -10.51 -17.69 4.03
CA VAL A 210 -10.86 -16.88 2.85
C VAL A 210 -10.54 -17.63 1.58
N ASP A 211 -9.35 -18.20 1.47
CA ASP A 211 -8.89 -18.92 0.28
C ASP A 211 -9.75 -20.18 0.04
N ALA A 212 -10.12 -20.91 1.08
CA ALA A 212 -11.00 -22.06 0.98
C ALA A 212 -12.39 -21.71 0.40
N VAL A 213 -12.98 -20.59 0.83
CA VAL A 213 -14.31 -20.18 0.37
C VAL A 213 -14.27 -19.54 -1.02
N PHE A 214 -13.28 -18.67 -1.28
CA PHE A 214 -13.12 -18.01 -2.58
C PHE A 214 -12.61 -18.94 -3.69
N SER A 215 -12.07 -20.12 -3.36
CA SER A 215 -11.72 -21.12 -4.40
C SER A 215 -12.92 -21.81 -5.02
N ALA A 216 -14.09 -21.83 -4.34
CA ALA A 216 -15.30 -22.48 -4.82
C ALA A 216 -16.59 -21.76 -4.33
N PRO A 217 -16.80 -20.47 -4.64
CA PRO A 217 -17.85 -19.66 -4.02
C PRO A 217 -19.27 -20.15 -4.34
N SER A 218 -19.46 -20.87 -5.46
CA SER A 218 -20.74 -21.47 -5.82
C SER A 218 -21.20 -22.59 -4.88
N ALA A 219 -20.27 -23.24 -4.17
CA ALA A 219 -20.59 -24.32 -3.22
C ALA A 219 -21.10 -23.81 -1.87
N TYR A 220 -20.76 -22.58 -1.48
CA TYR A 220 -21.05 -22.05 -0.16
C TYR A 220 -22.35 -21.25 -0.10
N SER A 221 -22.98 -21.20 1.08
CA SER A 221 -24.20 -20.42 1.29
C SER A 221 -23.92 -18.91 1.24
N GLY A 222 -24.95 -18.12 0.92
CA GLY A 222 -24.86 -16.65 0.91
C GLY A 222 -24.41 -16.07 2.24
N MET A 223 -24.83 -16.70 3.36
CA MET A 223 -24.38 -16.31 4.72
C MET A 223 -22.88 -16.56 4.91
N THR A 224 -22.37 -17.72 4.48
CA THR A 224 -20.94 -18.03 4.54
C THR A 224 -20.11 -17.03 3.73
N LEU A 225 -20.56 -16.72 2.50
CA LEU A 225 -19.90 -15.72 1.66
C LEU A 225 -19.87 -14.34 2.32
N ALA A 226 -21.00 -13.89 2.90
CA ALA A 226 -21.06 -12.61 3.59
C ALA A 226 -20.07 -12.53 4.79
N ILE A 227 -20.01 -13.59 5.60
CA ILE A 227 -19.06 -13.65 6.71
C ILE A 227 -17.62 -13.70 6.19
N THR A 228 -17.36 -14.44 5.12
CA THR A 228 -16.00 -14.54 4.55
C THR A 228 -15.51 -13.22 3.98
N VAL A 229 -16.37 -12.41 3.36
CA VAL A 229 -16.01 -11.06 2.92
C VAL A 229 -15.63 -10.17 4.11
N LEU A 230 -16.32 -10.29 5.25
CA LEU A 230 -15.96 -9.58 6.47
C LEU A 230 -14.58 -10.03 7.01
N ILE A 231 -14.32 -11.34 7.00
CA ILE A 231 -13.02 -11.90 7.38
C ILE A 231 -11.93 -11.40 6.42
N TYR A 232 -12.21 -11.36 5.11
CA TYR A 232 -11.28 -10.83 4.12
C TYR A 232 -10.95 -9.34 4.34
N ALA A 233 -11.93 -8.52 4.72
CA ALA A 233 -11.68 -7.13 5.08
C ALA A 233 -10.63 -7.02 6.22
N MET A 234 -10.70 -7.91 7.22
CA MET A 234 -9.70 -7.96 8.29
C MET A 234 -8.37 -8.52 7.79
N GLN A 235 -8.39 -9.59 7.02
CA GLN A 235 -7.20 -10.20 6.44
C GLN A 235 -6.37 -9.19 5.65
N ILE A 236 -6.95 -8.51 4.67
CA ILE A 236 -6.24 -7.56 3.80
C ILE A 236 -5.68 -6.37 4.59
N TYR A 237 -6.41 -5.90 5.61
CA TYR A 237 -5.93 -4.82 6.47
C TYR A 237 -4.73 -5.23 7.30
N TYR A 238 -4.80 -6.37 7.99
CA TYR A 238 -3.71 -6.82 8.85
C TYR A 238 -2.52 -7.35 8.05
N ASP A 239 -2.74 -7.95 6.88
CA ASP A 239 -1.67 -8.33 5.97
C ASP A 239 -0.86 -7.12 5.51
N PHE A 240 -1.53 -6.12 4.96
CA PHE A 240 -0.85 -4.96 4.40
C PHE A 240 -0.36 -3.97 5.45
N SER A 241 -1.11 -3.72 6.52
CA SER A 241 -0.60 -2.90 7.63
C SER A 241 0.54 -3.59 8.36
N GLY A 242 0.51 -4.92 8.47
CA GLY A 242 1.59 -5.71 9.05
C GLY A 242 2.88 -5.59 8.24
N TYR A 243 2.81 -5.76 6.93
CA TYR A 243 3.96 -5.56 6.05
C TYR A 243 4.50 -4.13 6.12
N SER A 244 3.60 -3.12 6.07
CA SER A 244 4.00 -1.71 6.21
C SER A 244 4.70 -1.45 7.54
N ASP A 245 4.20 -2.00 8.64
CA ASP A 245 4.81 -1.85 9.97
C ASP A 245 6.19 -2.52 10.04
N MET A 246 6.37 -3.69 9.41
CA MET A 246 7.69 -4.34 9.30
C MET A 246 8.65 -3.49 8.48
N ALA A 247 8.24 -2.99 7.32
CA ALA A 247 9.05 -2.13 6.45
C ALA A 247 9.47 -0.83 7.16
N ILE A 248 8.54 -0.17 7.85
CA ILE A 248 8.80 1.04 8.66
C ILE A 248 9.76 0.72 9.80
N GLY A 249 9.58 -0.44 10.47
CA GLY A 249 10.47 -0.88 11.55
C GLY A 249 11.90 -1.11 11.07
N VAL A 250 12.07 -1.81 9.94
CA VAL A 250 13.38 -2.06 9.30
C VAL A 250 14.05 -0.74 8.90
N ALA A 251 13.32 0.15 8.24
CA ALA A 251 13.85 1.47 7.85
C ALA A 251 14.27 2.30 9.07
N ARG A 252 13.45 2.30 10.12
CA ARG A 252 13.76 3.03 11.36
C ARG A 252 15.01 2.52 12.07
N MET A 253 15.24 1.20 12.08
CA MET A 253 16.49 0.62 12.62
C MET A 253 17.72 1.12 11.86
N LEU A 254 17.58 1.45 10.57
CA LEU A 254 18.61 2.06 9.72
C LEU A 254 18.65 3.60 9.81
N GLY A 255 17.76 4.21 10.61
CA GLY A 255 17.68 5.66 10.78
C GLY A 255 16.75 6.39 9.84
N PHE A 256 16.01 5.68 8.95
CA PHE A 256 15.10 6.27 7.95
C PHE A 256 13.65 6.28 8.42
N ASP A 257 12.91 7.33 8.06
CA ASP A 257 11.47 7.43 8.26
C ASP A 257 10.73 7.28 6.93
N LEU A 258 9.90 6.25 6.83
CA LEU A 258 9.05 6.00 5.65
C LEU A 258 7.63 6.60 5.79
N GLY A 259 7.34 7.23 6.93
CA GLY A 259 6.01 7.75 7.23
C GLY A 259 4.98 6.66 7.53
N LYS A 260 3.73 7.08 7.73
CA LYS A 260 2.59 6.20 8.03
C LYS A 260 1.87 5.76 6.77
N ASN A 261 1.44 4.48 6.72
CA ASN A 261 0.65 3.96 5.60
C ASN A 261 -0.81 3.66 5.97
N PHE A 262 -1.11 3.42 7.25
CA PHE A 262 -2.46 3.14 7.76
C PHE A 262 -2.77 3.93 9.03
N ASN A 263 -4.04 4.34 9.19
CA ASN A 263 -4.54 5.02 10.38
C ASN A 263 -6.00 4.67 10.65
N LEU A 264 -6.27 3.43 11.13
CA LEU A 264 -7.61 2.95 11.50
C LEU A 264 -8.67 3.20 10.39
N PRO A 265 -8.49 2.62 9.20
CA PRO A 265 -9.28 2.97 8.02
C PRO A 265 -10.76 2.63 8.14
N TYR A 266 -11.12 1.60 8.93
CA TYR A 266 -12.51 1.17 9.09
C TYR A 266 -13.34 2.08 10.02
N LEU A 267 -12.70 3.05 10.68
CA LEU A 267 -13.37 4.12 11.43
C LEU A 267 -13.61 5.38 10.56
N ALA A 268 -13.39 5.30 9.26
CA ALA A 268 -13.63 6.38 8.34
C ALA A 268 -15.12 6.73 8.24
N LYS A 269 -15.44 8.03 8.27
CA LYS A 269 -16.80 8.54 8.22
C LYS A 269 -17.32 8.78 6.80
N ASN A 270 -16.47 8.62 5.79
CA ASN A 270 -16.81 8.80 4.38
C ASN A 270 -15.68 8.27 3.49
N PRO A 271 -15.90 8.07 2.17
CA PRO A 271 -14.89 7.56 1.24
C PRO A 271 -13.59 8.39 1.20
N SER A 272 -13.69 9.71 1.28
CA SER A 272 -12.50 10.58 1.30
C SER A 272 -11.69 10.44 2.60
N ASP A 273 -12.34 10.19 3.74
CA ASP A 273 -11.67 9.90 5.01
C ASP A 273 -11.05 8.50 4.99
N PHE A 274 -11.71 7.51 4.35
CA PHE A 274 -11.15 6.18 4.14
C PHE A 274 -9.81 6.24 3.41
N TRP A 275 -9.72 6.91 2.28
CA TRP A 275 -8.49 7.06 1.51
C TRP A 275 -7.40 7.92 2.19
N ARG A 276 -7.74 8.71 3.19
CA ARG A 276 -6.78 9.39 4.07
C ARG A 276 -6.21 8.49 5.17
N ARG A 277 -6.82 7.31 5.39
CA ARG A 277 -6.49 6.34 6.43
C ARG A 277 -5.98 5.01 5.89
N TRP A 278 -6.37 4.66 4.69
CA TRP A 278 -5.99 3.46 3.96
C TRP A 278 -4.93 3.78 2.93
N HIS A 279 -3.81 3.01 2.95
CA HIS A 279 -2.70 3.13 1.99
C HIS A 279 -2.36 4.61 1.70
N ILE A 280 -2.03 5.34 2.78
CA ILE A 280 -1.88 6.80 2.79
C ILE A 280 -0.84 7.26 1.76
N SER A 281 0.26 6.51 1.64
CA SER A 281 1.33 6.81 0.69
C SER A 281 0.84 6.76 -0.76
N LEU A 282 0.08 5.72 -1.15
CA LEU A 282 -0.53 5.59 -2.47
C LEU A 282 -1.55 6.70 -2.73
N SER A 283 -2.47 6.91 -1.78
CA SER A 283 -3.53 7.92 -1.88
C SER A 283 -2.96 9.33 -2.05
N SER A 284 -1.88 9.64 -1.31
CA SER A 284 -1.18 10.92 -1.44
C SER A 284 -0.41 11.02 -2.76
N TRP A 285 0.14 9.90 -3.28
CA TRP A 285 0.81 9.87 -4.58
C TRP A 285 -0.19 10.17 -5.71
N PHE A 286 -1.34 9.48 -5.76
CA PHE A 286 -2.38 9.74 -6.75
C PHE A 286 -2.93 11.17 -6.68
N ARG A 287 -3.08 11.72 -5.47
CA ARG A 287 -3.48 13.13 -5.29
C ARG A 287 -2.46 14.06 -5.92
N ASP A 288 -1.17 13.88 -5.64
CA ASP A 288 -0.12 14.85 -5.97
C ASP A 288 0.34 14.75 -7.42
N TYR A 289 0.34 13.54 -8.01
CA TYR A 289 0.87 13.30 -9.36
C TYR A 289 -0.19 12.98 -10.41
N VAL A 290 -1.46 12.78 -10.02
CA VAL A 290 -2.57 12.58 -10.96
C VAL A 290 -3.65 13.65 -10.75
N TYR A 291 -4.28 13.69 -9.58
CA TYR A 291 -5.44 14.57 -9.34
C TYR A 291 -5.09 16.06 -9.46
N ILE A 292 -4.03 16.52 -8.82
CA ILE A 292 -3.62 17.93 -8.87
C ILE A 292 -3.17 18.35 -10.28
N PRO A 293 -2.33 17.59 -11.02
CA PRO A 293 -1.98 17.92 -12.41
C PRO A 293 -3.16 17.97 -13.37
N LEU A 294 -4.21 17.15 -13.18
CA LEU A 294 -5.47 17.23 -13.94
C LEU A 294 -6.28 18.52 -13.67
N GLY A 295 -5.86 19.32 -12.69
CA GLY A 295 -6.50 20.56 -12.28
C GLY A 295 -7.14 20.51 -10.88
N GLY A 296 -7.16 19.34 -10.24
CA GLY A 296 -7.71 19.19 -8.88
C GLY A 296 -9.15 19.67 -8.78
N SER A 297 -9.44 20.49 -7.75
CA SER A 297 -10.76 21.12 -7.53
C SER A 297 -10.86 22.57 -8.01
N ARG A 298 -9.84 23.06 -8.75
CA ARG A 298 -9.74 24.50 -9.11
C ARG A 298 -10.51 24.90 -10.38
N LYS A 299 -10.90 23.93 -11.22
CA LYS A 299 -11.51 24.15 -12.54
C LYS A 299 -13.02 23.86 -12.57
N GLY A 300 -13.73 24.18 -11.49
CA GLY A 300 -15.17 23.99 -11.38
C GLY A 300 -15.60 22.58 -10.92
N LYS A 301 -16.89 22.41 -10.58
CA LYS A 301 -17.42 21.18 -9.96
C LYS A 301 -17.34 19.97 -10.88
N PHE A 302 -17.80 20.11 -12.14
CA PHE A 302 -17.78 19.02 -13.11
C PHE A 302 -16.36 18.47 -13.29
N ARG A 303 -15.38 19.36 -13.50
CA ARG A 303 -13.99 18.96 -13.65
C ARG A 303 -13.42 18.30 -12.39
N THR A 304 -13.85 18.75 -11.20
CA THR A 304 -13.48 18.11 -9.91
C THR A 304 -13.98 16.67 -9.86
N TYR A 305 -15.24 16.43 -10.23
CA TYR A 305 -15.81 15.07 -10.21
C TYR A 305 -15.14 14.16 -11.24
N LEU A 306 -14.88 14.67 -12.45
CA LEU A 306 -14.15 13.95 -13.49
C LEU A 306 -12.72 13.61 -13.06
N ASN A 307 -12.00 14.54 -12.45
CA ASN A 307 -10.64 14.32 -11.95
C ASN A 307 -10.62 13.26 -10.83
N LEU A 308 -11.60 13.27 -9.91
CA LEU A 308 -11.76 12.23 -8.89
C LEU A 308 -12.03 10.88 -9.52
N PHE A 309 -12.93 10.83 -10.51
CA PHE A 309 -13.29 9.61 -11.22
C PHE A 309 -12.07 8.99 -11.92
N ILE A 310 -11.35 9.77 -12.71
CA ILE A 310 -10.13 9.33 -13.41
C ILE A 310 -9.08 8.84 -12.41
N THR A 311 -8.86 9.58 -11.32
CA THR A 311 -7.85 9.22 -10.31
C THR A 311 -8.15 7.87 -9.67
N MET A 312 -9.40 7.60 -9.29
CA MET A 312 -9.81 6.34 -8.68
C MET A 312 -9.81 5.18 -9.69
N LEU A 313 -10.22 5.44 -10.94
CA LEU A 313 -10.17 4.44 -12.00
C LEU A 313 -8.72 3.99 -12.27
N LEU A 314 -7.78 4.93 -12.36
CA LEU A 314 -6.35 4.63 -12.50
C LEU A 314 -5.79 3.91 -11.27
N SER A 315 -6.28 4.23 -10.06
CA SER A 315 -5.92 3.49 -8.86
C SER A 315 -6.38 2.03 -8.92
N GLY A 316 -7.60 1.78 -9.43
CA GLY A 316 -8.09 0.42 -9.65
C GLY A 316 -7.23 -0.35 -10.64
N LEU A 317 -6.94 0.24 -11.80
CA LEU A 317 -6.07 -0.36 -12.80
C LEU A 317 -4.65 -0.64 -12.25
N TRP A 318 -4.13 0.25 -11.39
CA TRP A 318 -2.82 0.04 -10.77
C TRP A 318 -2.78 -1.22 -9.88
N HIS A 319 -3.88 -1.55 -9.18
CA HIS A 319 -3.93 -2.74 -8.34
C HIS A 319 -3.79 -4.03 -9.16
N GLY A 320 -4.41 -4.13 -10.34
CA GLY A 320 -4.28 -5.33 -11.15
C GLY A 320 -4.81 -5.16 -12.58
N ALA A 321 -4.25 -5.97 -13.48
CA ALA A 321 -4.62 -6.02 -14.88
C ALA A 321 -5.86 -6.93 -15.07
N SER A 322 -7.02 -6.54 -14.52
CA SER A 322 -8.28 -7.23 -14.73
C SER A 322 -9.48 -6.28 -14.69
N TRP A 323 -10.57 -6.67 -15.33
CA TRP A 323 -11.82 -5.92 -15.33
C TRP A 323 -12.47 -5.82 -13.94
N ALA A 324 -12.18 -6.76 -13.03
CA ALA A 324 -12.64 -6.69 -11.64
C ALA A 324 -12.00 -5.51 -10.90
N PHE A 325 -10.71 -5.26 -11.11
CA PHE A 325 -10.03 -4.08 -10.54
C PHE A 325 -10.47 -2.76 -11.18
N VAL A 326 -10.73 -2.74 -12.49
CA VAL A 326 -11.30 -1.58 -13.18
C VAL A 326 -12.68 -1.25 -12.61
N PHE A 327 -13.54 -2.26 -12.43
CA PHE A 327 -14.85 -2.11 -11.81
C PHE A 327 -14.75 -1.63 -10.36
N TRP A 328 -13.85 -2.22 -9.56
CA TRP A 328 -13.57 -1.78 -8.20
C TRP A 328 -13.18 -0.28 -8.15
N GLY A 329 -12.27 0.15 -9.02
CA GLY A 329 -11.84 1.54 -9.13
C GLY A 329 -12.99 2.47 -9.53
N ALA A 330 -13.84 2.06 -10.48
CA ALA A 330 -15.02 2.81 -10.91
C ALA A 330 -16.05 2.97 -9.78
N CYS A 331 -16.29 1.92 -8.99
CA CYS A 331 -17.20 1.99 -7.84
C CYS A 331 -16.65 2.91 -6.73
N HIS A 332 -15.36 2.87 -6.42
CA HIS A 332 -14.73 3.82 -5.51
C HIS A 332 -14.78 5.26 -6.03
N ALA A 333 -14.59 5.44 -7.33
CA ALA A 333 -14.75 6.74 -7.99
C ALA A 333 -16.17 7.26 -7.81
N PHE A 334 -17.18 6.45 -8.09
CA PHE A 334 -18.58 6.80 -7.91
C PHE A 334 -18.90 7.18 -6.46
N ALA A 335 -18.50 6.33 -5.49
CA ALA A 335 -18.70 6.62 -4.06
C ALA A 335 -18.05 7.95 -3.63
N SER A 336 -16.84 8.24 -4.13
CA SER A 336 -16.13 9.49 -3.85
C SER A 336 -16.80 10.71 -4.47
N VAL A 337 -17.30 10.59 -5.70
CA VAL A 337 -18.04 11.66 -6.40
C VAL A 337 -19.37 11.94 -5.71
N VAL A 338 -20.14 10.91 -5.38
CA VAL A 338 -21.42 11.01 -4.65
C VAL A 338 -21.20 11.68 -3.28
N HIS A 339 -20.21 11.24 -2.52
CA HIS A 339 -19.86 11.88 -1.25
C HIS A 339 -19.50 13.35 -1.43
N LYS A 340 -18.68 13.68 -2.43
CA LYS A 340 -18.29 15.06 -2.73
C LYS A 340 -19.49 15.94 -3.13
N PHE A 341 -20.40 15.39 -3.94
CA PHE A 341 -21.65 16.07 -4.33
C PHE A 341 -22.52 16.42 -3.11
N PHE A 342 -22.77 15.45 -2.22
CA PHE A 342 -23.53 15.71 -0.99
C PHE A 342 -22.81 16.68 -0.03
N THR A 343 -21.49 16.63 0.04
CA THR A 343 -20.70 17.58 0.83
C THR A 343 -20.85 19.01 0.30
N ASP A 344 -20.87 19.18 -1.01
CA ASP A 344 -21.04 20.49 -1.65
C ASP A 344 -22.46 21.06 -1.45
N ILE A 345 -23.48 20.19 -1.36
CA ILE A 345 -24.86 20.58 -0.98
C ILE A 345 -24.91 20.97 0.50
N LYS A 346 -24.38 20.12 1.39
CA LYS A 346 -24.40 20.34 2.83
C LYS A 346 -23.74 21.65 3.26
N LYS A 347 -22.72 22.09 2.58
CA LYS A 347 -22.10 23.41 2.83
C LYS A 347 -23.09 24.57 2.71
N LYS A 348 -24.20 24.39 1.98
CA LYS A 348 -25.27 25.40 1.83
C LYS A 348 -26.33 25.33 2.92
N THR A 349 -26.50 24.19 3.63
CA THR A 349 -27.61 23.93 4.56
C THR A 349 -27.24 24.07 6.03
N GLY A 350 -25.96 24.34 6.34
CA GLY A 350 -25.49 24.53 7.73
C GLY A 350 -25.18 23.24 8.48
N GLU A 351 -24.58 23.37 9.66
CA GLU A 351 -24.19 22.25 10.51
C GLU A 351 -25.26 21.88 11.54
N LEU A 352 -25.36 20.59 11.85
CA LEU A 352 -26.16 20.09 12.98
C LEU A 352 -25.67 20.72 14.30
N LYS A 353 -26.55 21.34 15.08
CA LYS A 353 -26.18 21.98 16.35
C LYS A 353 -26.16 20.98 17.52
N ASN A 354 -27.02 19.96 17.48
CA ASN A 354 -27.16 19.00 18.58
C ASN A 354 -25.98 18.02 18.65
N THR A 355 -25.30 17.95 19.80
CA THR A 355 -24.11 17.11 20.04
C THR A 355 -24.43 15.61 19.93
N THR A 356 -25.57 15.16 20.46
CA THR A 356 -26.02 13.76 20.39
C THR A 356 -26.31 13.36 18.96
N ALA A 357 -27.04 14.21 18.21
CA ALA A 357 -27.28 13.99 16.78
C ALA A 357 -25.97 13.90 15.97
N LYS A 358 -24.98 14.75 16.27
CA LYS A 358 -23.64 14.65 15.64
C LYS A 358 -22.97 13.29 15.89
N LYS A 359 -23.05 12.76 17.13
CA LYS A 359 -22.47 11.44 17.46
C LYS A 359 -23.20 10.30 16.74
N VAL A 360 -24.52 10.30 16.72
CA VAL A 360 -25.34 9.30 16.02
C VAL A 360 -25.08 9.32 14.52
N VAL A 361 -25.12 10.50 13.89
CA VAL A 361 -24.79 10.65 12.47
C VAL A 361 -23.35 10.23 12.17
N GLY A 362 -22.42 10.49 13.08
CA GLY A 362 -21.03 10.03 12.98
C GLY A 362 -20.92 8.49 12.95
N ALA A 363 -21.61 7.81 13.87
CA ALA A 363 -21.63 6.34 13.94
C ALA A 363 -22.29 5.72 12.69
N LEU A 364 -23.44 6.26 12.26
CA LEU A 364 -24.11 5.81 11.02
C LEU A 364 -23.25 6.05 9.78
N SER A 365 -22.49 7.15 9.72
CA SER A 365 -21.57 7.45 8.63
C SER A 365 -20.40 6.45 8.57
N ILE A 366 -19.88 6.02 9.73
CA ILE A 366 -18.85 4.96 9.81
C ILE A 366 -19.44 3.65 9.28
N LEU A 367 -20.59 3.24 9.78
CA LEU A 367 -21.25 2.01 9.37
C LEU A 367 -21.53 1.99 7.87
N LEU A 368 -22.11 3.05 7.31
CA LEU A 368 -22.39 3.18 5.89
C LEU A 368 -21.10 3.13 5.06
N THR A 369 -20.06 3.86 5.49
CA THR A 369 -18.78 3.85 4.77
C THR A 369 -18.16 2.46 4.79
N PHE A 370 -18.13 1.80 5.95
CA PHE A 370 -17.64 0.42 6.06
C PHE A 370 -18.45 -0.54 5.19
N SER A 371 -19.79 -0.43 5.16
CA SER A 371 -20.64 -1.27 4.30
C SER A 371 -20.29 -1.12 2.81
N VAL A 372 -20.08 0.11 2.33
CA VAL A 372 -19.62 0.35 0.96
C VAL A 372 -18.28 -0.32 0.70
N ILE A 373 -17.29 -0.12 1.58
CA ILE A 373 -15.96 -0.73 1.44
C ILE A 373 -16.02 -2.25 1.49
N TYR A 374 -16.85 -2.81 2.38
CA TYR A 374 -17.10 -4.25 2.50
C TYR A 374 -17.54 -4.87 1.17
N PHE A 375 -18.55 -4.31 0.51
CA PHE A 375 -18.99 -4.82 -0.80
C PHE A 375 -17.94 -4.63 -1.89
N LEU A 376 -17.14 -3.58 -1.81
CA LEU A 376 -16.05 -3.33 -2.76
C LEU A 376 -14.86 -4.28 -2.59
N TYR A 377 -14.72 -4.95 -1.46
CA TYR A 377 -13.74 -6.02 -1.32
C TYR A 377 -14.09 -7.29 -2.11
N ILE A 378 -15.34 -7.49 -2.51
CA ILE A 378 -15.73 -8.65 -3.33
C ILE A 378 -15.02 -8.64 -4.68
N PRO A 379 -15.18 -7.60 -5.56
CA PRO A 379 -14.47 -7.55 -6.82
C PRO A 379 -12.94 -7.41 -6.66
N PHE A 380 -12.45 -6.94 -5.51
CA PHE A 380 -11.02 -6.87 -5.25
C PHE A 380 -10.39 -8.26 -5.01
N ARG A 381 -11.15 -9.22 -4.42
CA ARG A 381 -10.66 -10.57 -4.12
C ARG A 381 -11.03 -11.60 -5.19
N ALA A 382 -12.13 -11.42 -5.88
CA ALA A 382 -12.61 -12.33 -6.91
C ALA A 382 -11.60 -12.47 -8.06
N SER A 383 -11.54 -13.63 -8.68
CA SER A 383 -10.69 -13.91 -9.85
C SER A 383 -11.04 -13.03 -11.05
N ASP A 384 -12.34 -12.80 -11.24
CA ASP A 384 -12.88 -11.99 -12.33
C ASP A 384 -14.22 -11.32 -11.94
N LEU A 385 -14.76 -10.54 -12.86
CA LEU A 385 -16.00 -9.82 -12.63
C LEU A 385 -17.21 -10.75 -12.50
N SER A 386 -17.23 -11.87 -13.22
CA SER A 386 -18.33 -12.84 -13.19
C SER A 386 -18.42 -13.51 -11.82
N GLU A 387 -17.28 -13.91 -11.26
CA GLU A 387 -17.22 -14.47 -9.91
C GLU A 387 -17.64 -13.42 -8.85
N ALA A 388 -17.22 -12.16 -9.00
CA ALA A 388 -17.65 -11.08 -8.11
C ALA A 388 -19.18 -10.91 -8.12
N MET A 389 -19.79 -10.92 -9.30
CA MET A 389 -21.25 -10.82 -9.44
C MET A 389 -21.97 -12.07 -8.91
N LEU A 390 -21.42 -13.27 -9.10
CA LEU A 390 -21.91 -14.51 -8.50
C LEU A 390 -21.97 -14.39 -6.98
N ILE A 391 -20.86 -13.98 -6.35
CA ILE A 391 -20.76 -13.83 -4.88
C ILE A 391 -21.80 -12.81 -4.38
N ILE A 392 -21.91 -11.65 -5.02
CA ILE A 392 -22.89 -10.62 -4.68
C ILE A 392 -24.32 -11.20 -4.80
N GLY A 393 -24.63 -11.84 -5.91
CA GLY A 393 -25.94 -12.45 -6.14
C GLY A 393 -26.30 -13.48 -5.08
N ARG A 394 -25.36 -14.36 -4.72
CA ARG A 394 -25.58 -15.39 -3.67
C ARG A 394 -25.76 -14.80 -2.27
N ILE A 395 -25.06 -13.72 -1.95
CA ILE A 395 -25.24 -13.01 -0.67
C ILE A 395 -26.66 -12.43 -0.59
N PHE A 396 -27.11 -11.71 -1.61
CA PHE A 396 -28.42 -11.04 -1.59
C PHE A 396 -29.62 -12.01 -1.71
N SER A 397 -29.44 -13.13 -2.41
CA SER A 397 -30.49 -14.16 -2.52
C SER A 397 -30.54 -15.11 -1.33
N TRP A 398 -29.64 -14.95 -0.33
CA TRP A 398 -29.48 -15.91 0.77
C TRP A 398 -29.42 -17.36 0.31
N SER A 399 -28.71 -17.61 -0.77
CA SER A 399 -28.67 -18.91 -1.42
C SER A 399 -28.19 -20.03 -0.49
N ASN A 400 -28.77 -21.22 -0.64
CA ASN A 400 -28.35 -22.42 0.07
C ASN A 400 -26.96 -22.88 -0.39
N GLY A 401 -26.28 -23.63 0.47
CA GLY A 401 -24.97 -24.17 0.22
C GLY A 401 -24.28 -24.63 1.48
N ILE A 402 -22.99 -24.89 1.40
CA ILE A 402 -22.17 -25.27 2.56
C ILE A 402 -22.15 -24.11 3.56
N ASN A 403 -22.57 -24.40 4.80
CA ASN A 403 -22.45 -23.46 5.91
C ASN A 403 -21.11 -23.68 6.60
N TYR A 404 -20.17 -22.76 6.34
CA TYR A 404 -18.85 -22.72 6.97
C TYR A 404 -18.68 -21.42 7.71
N VAL A 405 -18.43 -21.48 9.01
CA VAL A 405 -18.20 -20.30 9.85
C VAL A 405 -16.90 -20.49 10.62
N TYR A 406 -15.92 -19.67 10.29
CA TYR A 406 -14.66 -19.64 11.02
C TYR A 406 -14.81 -18.84 12.31
N VAL A 407 -15.45 -19.44 13.32
CA VAL A 407 -15.82 -18.80 14.58
C VAL A 407 -14.60 -18.16 15.27
N PHE A 408 -13.47 -18.88 15.31
CA PHE A 408 -12.25 -18.35 15.91
C PHE A 408 -11.77 -17.07 15.22
N GLY A 409 -11.80 -17.03 13.87
CA GLY A 409 -11.45 -15.84 13.10
C GLY A 409 -12.35 -14.65 13.40
N ILE A 410 -13.66 -14.88 13.54
CA ILE A 410 -14.63 -13.83 13.88
C ILE A 410 -14.37 -13.28 15.28
N ILE A 411 -14.22 -14.14 16.30
CA ILE A 411 -13.94 -13.73 17.68
C ILE A 411 -12.65 -12.91 17.73
N PHE A 412 -11.63 -13.37 17.04
CA PHE A 412 -10.33 -12.69 16.99
C PHE A 412 -10.41 -11.34 16.27
N ALA A 413 -11.12 -11.27 15.14
CA ALA A 413 -11.33 -10.03 14.41
C ALA A 413 -12.11 -9.00 15.27
N VAL A 414 -13.18 -9.44 15.94
CA VAL A 414 -13.96 -8.58 16.85
C VAL A 414 -13.12 -8.08 18.01
N PHE A 415 -12.31 -8.95 18.62
CA PHE A 415 -11.40 -8.57 19.70
C PHE A 415 -10.41 -7.48 19.25
N LEU A 416 -9.78 -7.64 18.08
CA LEU A 416 -8.83 -6.68 17.55
C LEU A 416 -9.48 -5.32 17.23
N VAL A 417 -10.66 -5.34 16.61
CA VAL A 417 -11.43 -4.11 16.34
C VAL A 417 -11.78 -3.42 17.65
N ALA A 418 -12.17 -4.18 18.68
CA ALA A 418 -12.46 -3.62 20.00
C ALA A 418 -11.22 -2.97 20.63
N VAL A 419 -10.06 -3.62 20.55
CA VAL A 419 -8.77 -3.05 21.00
C VAL A 419 -8.45 -1.76 20.24
N GLU A 420 -8.62 -1.72 18.93
CA GLU A 420 -8.41 -0.50 18.14
C GLU A 420 -9.38 0.61 18.55
N ILE A 421 -10.66 0.32 18.70
CA ILE A 421 -11.68 1.31 19.14
C ILE A 421 -11.36 1.86 20.52
N ILE A 422 -11.09 0.99 21.51
CA ILE A 422 -10.76 1.41 22.88
C ILE A 422 -9.54 2.32 22.87
N SER A 423 -8.58 1.98 22.09
CA SER A 423 -7.34 2.74 21.95
C SER A 423 -7.57 4.13 21.33
N VAL A 424 -8.43 4.22 20.29
CA VAL A 424 -8.84 5.52 19.71
C VAL A 424 -9.54 6.40 20.74
N ILE A 425 -10.44 5.82 21.52
CA ILE A 425 -11.16 6.55 22.59
C ILE A 425 -10.16 7.10 23.63
N LYS A 426 -9.18 6.28 24.05
CA LYS A 426 -8.18 6.70 25.04
C LYS A 426 -7.19 7.76 24.51
N ASN A 427 -6.91 7.79 23.22
CA ASN A 427 -5.91 8.67 22.60
C ASN A 427 -6.51 9.81 21.76
N ASN A 428 -7.79 10.15 21.94
CA ASN A 428 -8.49 11.23 21.22
C ASN A 428 -8.37 11.12 19.68
N GLY A 429 -8.48 9.89 19.15
CA GLY A 429 -8.47 9.64 17.71
C GLY A 429 -7.08 9.58 17.05
N ASN A 430 -6.02 9.66 17.86
CA ASN A 430 -4.65 9.53 17.36
C ASN A 430 -4.18 8.07 17.35
N ASP A 431 -3.09 7.82 16.62
CA ASP A 431 -2.44 6.51 16.57
C ASP A 431 -2.05 6.03 17.96
N ILE A 432 -2.34 4.76 18.17
CA ILE A 432 -2.24 4.10 19.45
C ILE A 432 -0.84 3.56 19.70
N TRP A 433 -0.15 3.25 18.61
CA TRP A 433 1.11 2.56 18.71
C TRP A 433 2.18 3.48 19.31
N ARG A 434 2.63 3.14 20.48
CA ARG A 434 3.76 3.76 21.15
C ARG A 434 4.75 2.69 21.56
N PRO A 435 6.07 2.87 21.33
CA PRO A 435 7.05 1.93 21.80
C PRO A 435 7.06 1.89 23.32
N LEU A 436 7.26 0.71 23.88
CA LEU A 436 7.55 0.55 25.30
C LEU A 436 8.97 1.08 25.58
N ASP A 437 9.13 1.72 26.71
CA ASP A 437 10.46 2.09 27.21
C ASP A 437 11.18 0.82 27.69
N LEU A 438 11.98 0.23 26.80
CA LEU A 438 12.73 -1.00 27.11
C LEU A 438 13.93 -0.77 28.05
N SER A 439 14.15 0.41 28.59
CA SER A 439 15.09 0.59 29.72
C SER A 439 14.53 -0.04 30.99
N LYS A 440 13.21 -0.05 31.15
CA LYS A 440 12.50 -0.62 32.29
C LYS A 440 12.35 -2.13 32.17
N TRP A 441 12.70 -2.87 33.22
CA TRP A 441 12.72 -4.35 33.22
C TRP A 441 11.32 -4.96 32.97
N HIS A 442 10.26 -4.39 33.56
CA HIS A 442 8.89 -4.87 33.34
C HIS A 442 8.43 -4.72 31.87
N ASN A 443 8.84 -3.66 31.19
CA ASN A 443 8.54 -3.47 29.77
C ASN A 443 9.29 -4.49 28.89
N LYS A 444 10.51 -4.88 29.29
CA LYS A 444 11.23 -5.99 28.64
C LYS A 444 10.45 -7.29 28.79
N LEU A 445 9.94 -7.61 29.97
CA LEU A 445 9.13 -8.80 30.17
C LEU A 445 7.83 -8.78 29.34
N ILE A 446 7.12 -7.66 29.32
CA ILE A 446 5.93 -7.47 28.47
C ILE A 446 6.27 -7.72 27.01
N PHE A 447 7.35 -7.13 26.52
CA PHE A 447 7.77 -7.29 25.12
C PHE A 447 8.23 -8.72 24.82
N SER A 448 9.01 -9.35 25.70
CA SER A 448 9.41 -10.77 25.57
C SER A 448 8.19 -11.70 25.55
N PHE A 449 7.22 -11.47 26.43
CA PHE A 449 5.97 -12.22 26.44
C PHE A 449 5.16 -12.01 25.14
N PHE A 450 5.11 -10.79 24.61
CA PHE A 450 4.49 -10.51 23.31
C PHE A 450 5.16 -11.29 22.17
N ILE A 451 6.51 -11.35 22.14
CA ILE A 451 7.25 -12.14 21.15
C ILE A 451 6.94 -13.64 21.31
N LEU A 452 6.96 -14.18 22.53
CA LEU A 452 6.61 -15.58 22.80
C LEU A 452 5.19 -15.91 22.32
N LEU A 453 4.21 -15.06 22.63
CA LEU A 453 2.84 -15.20 22.12
C LEU A 453 2.80 -15.17 20.58
N THR A 454 3.52 -14.24 19.97
CA THR A 454 3.58 -14.13 18.51
C THR A 454 4.11 -15.42 17.88
N LEU A 455 5.20 -15.98 18.42
CA LEU A 455 5.78 -17.23 17.91
C LEU A 455 4.90 -18.45 18.21
N SER A 456 4.25 -18.51 19.38
CA SER A 456 3.36 -19.61 19.76
C SER A 456 2.09 -19.68 18.91
N PHE A 457 1.58 -18.54 18.47
CA PHE A 457 0.39 -18.44 17.62
C PHE A 457 0.70 -18.19 16.15
N ALA A 458 1.97 -18.21 15.76
CA ALA A 458 2.37 -18.02 14.38
C ALA A 458 1.80 -19.10 13.45
N TYR A 459 1.36 -18.67 12.27
CA TYR A 459 1.03 -19.57 11.17
C TYR A 459 2.17 -19.51 10.14
N PHE A 460 2.86 -20.62 9.96
CA PHE A 460 3.99 -20.75 9.02
C PHE A 460 3.60 -21.46 7.72
N GLY A 461 2.36 -21.28 7.27
CA GLY A 461 1.95 -21.72 5.94
C GLY A 461 2.54 -20.84 4.82
N ASN A 462 2.59 -21.38 3.60
CA ASN A 462 3.05 -20.63 2.41
C ASN A 462 2.00 -19.59 1.95
N SER A 463 1.65 -18.62 2.81
CA SER A 463 0.79 -17.52 2.40
C SER A 463 1.65 -16.41 1.80
N ALA A 464 1.56 -16.25 0.48
CA ALA A 464 2.16 -15.11 -0.19
C ALA A 464 1.51 -13.81 0.32
N PHE A 465 2.29 -12.74 0.35
CA PHE A 465 1.78 -11.43 0.69
C PHE A 465 0.77 -10.97 -0.37
N ILE A 466 -0.44 -10.56 0.03
CA ILE A 466 -1.54 -10.27 -0.91
C ILE A 466 -1.12 -9.23 -1.96
N TYR A 467 -0.50 -8.14 -1.55
CA TYR A 467 -0.07 -7.07 -2.47
C TYR A 467 1.16 -7.42 -3.33
N ALA A 468 1.89 -8.48 -3.05
CA ALA A 468 2.98 -8.95 -3.91
C ALA A 468 2.47 -9.83 -5.07
N GLN A 469 1.19 -10.14 -5.10
CA GLN A 469 0.55 -10.95 -6.15
C GLN A 469 -0.04 -10.10 -7.28
N PHE A 470 -0.09 -8.77 -7.12
CA PHE A 470 -0.73 -7.83 -8.07
C PHE A 470 0.25 -7.02 -8.91
#